data_1987b52121eb4828fe0c4979d3b78f52
#
_entry.id   1987b52121eb4828fe0c4979d3b78f52
#
_cell.length_a   1.000
_cell.length_b   1.000
_cell.length_c   1.000
_cell.angle_alpha   90.00
_cell.angle_beta   90.00
_cell.angle_gamma   90.00
#
_symmetry.space_group_name_H-M   'P 1'
#
loop_
_entity.id
_entity.type
_entity.pdbx_description
1 polymer ?
#
loop_
_entity_poly.entity_id
_entity_poly.type
_entity_poly.pdbx_seq_one_letter_code
_entity_poly.pdbx_strand_id
1 'polypeptide(L)'
;MMQRFSIYLFSLALTLGGYAARAAGDTKAAELLAQARTAIGGDTKLSKVQGLSCAGALQRAMGDRQIAGDVTIDLQLPDKFLRTDSISPMGDAALVVTEQGINGDKVLRNSKTLNAPPGMMIRMPPPPAPGSDAEMQLLRNSRAELARLSVALLLTAPAATPLEFTYGGEAESPDGKADVIDMKGPGSFVAKLFLDKSNHRPLMLTYRGVAPRMVIQTQRGDGPGRGQDARTPPPAAAPEQVDINMFLDDYRSVDGVMLPHHIARAIDGQPSEEWTFKTVKVNPAFKADTFAPK
;
A
#
# COMPACT_ATOMS: atom_id res chain seq x y z
N MET A 1 -22.49 15.86 -2.71
CA MET A 1 -21.84 16.79 -1.77
C MET A 1 -20.37 16.47 -1.84
N MET A 2 -19.60 17.23 -2.65
CA MET A 2 -18.18 16.97 -2.88
C MET A 2 -17.40 17.35 -1.62
N GLN A 3 -16.89 16.37 -0.91
CA GLN A 3 -15.96 16.57 0.20
C GLN A 3 -14.61 16.95 -0.42
N ARG A 4 -14.20 18.20 -0.21
CA ARG A 4 -12.92 18.72 -0.72
C ARG A 4 -11.82 18.13 0.16
N PHE A 5 -11.01 17.24 -0.42
CA PHE A 5 -9.76 16.80 0.19
C PHE A 5 -8.76 17.95 0.19
N SER A 6 -8.45 18.43 1.37
CA SER A 6 -7.29 19.30 1.58
C SER A 6 -6.08 18.40 1.86
N ILE A 7 -5.25 18.19 0.86
CA ILE A 7 -3.94 17.54 1.03
C ILE A 7 -2.99 18.61 1.55
N TYR A 8 -2.59 18.49 2.81
CA TYR A 8 -1.65 19.39 3.44
C TYR A 8 -0.23 18.84 3.38
N LEU A 9 0.70 19.67 2.94
CA LEU A 9 2.12 19.38 2.96
C LEU A 9 2.62 19.49 4.42
N PHE A 10 3.11 18.39 4.98
CA PHE A 10 3.84 18.42 6.24
C PHE A 10 5.23 19.04 6.01
N SER A 11 5.47 20.20 6.61
CA SER A 11 6.80 20.82 6.60
C SER A 11 7.68 20.14 7.67
N LEU A 12 8.73 19.45 7.23
CA LEU A 12 9.68 18.75 8.09
C LEU A 12 10.82 19.71 8.48
N ALA A 13 10.86 20.13 9.74
CA ALA A 13 12.04 20.82 10.28
C ALA A 13 13.03 19.77 10.82
N LEU A 14 14.15 19.57 10.11
CA LEU A 14 15.20 18.64 10.50
C LEU A 14 16.24 19.35 11.39
N THR A 15 16.40 18.88 12.64
CA THR A 15 17.54 19.27 13.49
C THR A 15 18.58 18.14 13.49
N LEU A 16 19.82 18.49 13.11
CA LEU A 16 20.97 17.58 13.09
C LEU A 16 21.61 17.49 14.50
N GLY A 17 21.54 16.33 15.13
CA GLY A 17 22.19 16.03 16.42
C GLY A 17 22.83 14.63 16.40
N GLY A 18 24.06 14.53 16.95
CA GLY A 18 24.97 13.40 16.77
C GLY A 18 24.69 12.13 17.60
N TYR A 19 25.61 11.16 17.54
CA TYR A 19 25.53 9.73 17.91
C TYR A 19 25.02 9.37 19.33
N ALA A 20 25.09 10.26 20.33
CA ALA A 20 24.45 10.06 21.63
C ALA A 20 22.90 10.11 21.57
N ALA A 21 22.34 10.65 20.51
CA ALA A 21 20.90 10.74 20.29
C ALA A 21 20.26 9.40 19.87
N ARG A 22 21.02 8.39 19.40
CA ARG A 22 20.46 7.16 18.84
C ARG A 22 19.83 6.27 19.92
N ALA A 23 20.52 5.99 21.01
CA ALA A 23 19.97 5.17 22.11
C ALA A 23 18.75 5.84 22.78
N ALA A 24 18.79 7.16 22.97
CA ALA A 24 17.66 7.93 23.48
C ALA A 24 16.50 7.98 22.48
N GLY A 25 16.81 8.04 21.17
CA GLY A 25 15.83 7.97 20.08
C GLY A 25 15.12 6.64 20.01
N ASP A 26 15.82 5.53 20.22
CA ASP A 26 15.25 4.17 20.20
C ASP A 26 14.30 3.97 21.41
N THR A 27 14.67 4.46 22.60
CA THR A 27 13.81 4.42 23.79
C THR A 27 12.53 5.24 23.58
N LYS A 28 12.66 6.47 23.06
CA LYS A 28 11.52 7.33 22.77
C LYS A 28 10.58 6.72 21.71
N ALA A 29 11.13 6.11 20.66
CA ALA A 29 10.34 5.39 19.67
C ALA A 29 9.54 4.24 20.29
N ALA A 30 10.18 3.45 21.15
CA ALA A 30 9.52 2.34 21.85
C ALA A 30 8.36 2.82 22.75
N GLU A 31 8.56 3.92 23.50
CA GLU A 31 7.51 4.54 24.33
C GLU A 31 6.31 5.00 23.49
N LEU A 32 6.56 5.72 22.39
CA LEU A 32 5.52 6.22 21.49
C LEU A 32 4.76 5.09 20.82
N LEU A 33 5.46 4.03 20.38
CA LEU A 33 4.83 2.85 19.82
C LEU A 33 3.97 2.11 20.85
N ALA A 34 4.41 2.03 22.12
CA ALA A 34 3.60 1.43 23.19
C ALA A 34 2.32 2.24 23.46
N GLN A 35 2.42 3.59 23.47
CA GLN A 35 1.25 4.48 23.57
C GLN A 35 0.31 4.29 22.37
N ALA A 36 0.85 4.25 21.16
CA ALA A 36 0.08 4.04 19.95
C ALA A 36 -0.62 2.67 19.95
N ARG A 37 0.08 1.59 20.35
CA ARG A 37 -0.52 0.26 20.48
C ARG A 37 -1.63 0.25 21.52
N THR A 38 -1.47 0.96 22.64
CA THR A 38 -2.53 1.13 23.63
C THR A 38 -3.73 1.84 23.03
N ALA A 39 -3.52 2.91 22.25
CA ALA A 39 -4.58 3.70 21.61
C ALA A 39 -5.39 2.92 20.56
N ILE A 40 -4.78 1.92 19.92
CA ILE A 40 -5.49 1.09 18.92
C ILE A 40 -6.00 -0.26 19.45
N GLY A 41 -5.92 -0.53 20.76
CA GLY A 41 -6.53 -1.73 21.35
C GLY A 41 -5.69 -2.47 22.38
N GLY A 42 -4.42 -2.11 22.50
CA GLY A 42 -3.46 -2.67 23.48
C GLY A 42 -2.82 -3.99 23.02
N ASP A 43 -1.65 -4.28 23.60
CA ASP A 43 -0.82 -5.44 23.22
C ASP A 43 -1.55 -6.77 23.35
N THR A 44 -2.39 -6.95 24.36
CA THR A 44 -3.15 -8.21 24.57
C THR A 44 -4.06 -8.54 23.42
N LYS A 45 -4.64 -7.54 22.72
CA LYS A 45 -5.51 -7.77 21.56
C LYS A 45 -4.68 -7.84 20.28
N LEU A 46 -3.76 -6.88 20.10
CA LEU A 46 -2.93 -6.79 18.90
C LEU A 46 -2.07 -8.04 18.69
N SER A 47 -1.52 -8.64 19.75
CA SER A 47 -0.73 -9.88 19.65
C SER A 47 -1.54 -11.11 19.22
N LYS A 48 -2.87 -11.07 19.32
CA LYS A 48 -3.76 -12.13 18.85
C LYS A 48 -4.20 -11.97 17.39
N VAL A 49 -3.90 -10.82 16.77
CA VAL A 49 -4.24 -10.58 15.37
C VAL A 49 -3.25 -11.33 14.48
N GLN A 50 -3.73 -12.35 13.81
CA GLN A 50 -2.98 -13.15 12.85
C GLN A 50 -3.33 -12.80 11.41
N GLY A 51 -4.43 -12.09 11.18
CA GLY A 51 -4.83 -11.68 9.85
C GLY A 51 -5.91 -10.61 9.85
N LEU A 52 -6.00 -9.90 8.73
CA LEU A 52 -7.02 -8.91 8.45
C LEU A 52 -7.59 -9.13 7.05
N SER A 53 -8.88 -8.86 6.88
CA SER A 53 -9.51 -8.75 5.57
C SER A 53 -10.30 -7.44 5.54
N CYS A 54 -9.89 -6.52 4.66
CA CYS A 54 -10.50 -5.21 4.49
C CYS A 54 -11.07 -5.11 3.07
N ALA A 55 -12.38 -4.93 2.94
CA ALA A 55 -13.05 -4.83 1.65
C ALA A 55 -13.92 -3.58 1.55
N GLY A 56 -13.90 -2.90 0.40
CA GLY A 56 -14.66 -1.70 0.19
C GLY A 56 -14.45 -1.04 -1.15
N ALA A 57 -14.81 0.23 -1.24
CA ALA A 57 -14.70 1.01 -2.46
C ALA A 57 -13.27 1.48 -2.70
N LEU A 58 -12.89 1.51 -3.97
CA LEU A 58 -11.65 2.08 -4.49
C LEU A 58 -11.98 3.26 -5.39
N GLN A 59 -11.28 4.36 -5.20
CA GLN A 59 -11.17 5.42 -6.21
C GLN A 59 -9.70 5.56 -6.60
N ARG A 60 -9.41 5.63 -7.90
CA ARG A 60 -8.05 5.75 -8.41
C ARG A 60 -7.95 6.81 -9.47
N ALA A 61 -6.97 7.69 -9.35
CA ALA A 61 -6.65 8.67 -10.37
C ALA A 61 -5.97 7.99 -11.58
N MET A 62 -6.47 8.29 -12.78
CA MET A 62 -5.87 7.87 -14.06
C MET A 62 -5.81 9.08 -15.00
N GLY A 63 -4.68 9.79 -14.99
CA GLY A 63 -4.59 11.10 -15.63
C GLY A 63 -5.64 12.04 -15.06
N ASP A 64 -6.43 12.67 -15.92
CA ASP A 64 -7.49 13.60 -15.51
C ASP A 64 -8.81 12.93 -15.06
N ARG A 65 -8.84 11.60 -15.02
CA ARG A 65 -10.03 10.83 -14.65
C ARG A 65 -9.87 10.17 -13.29
N GLN A 66 -10.99 10.03 -12.59
CA GLN A 66 -11.09 9.11 -11.46
C GLN A 66 -11.87 7.87 -11.88
N ILE A 67 -11.31 6.70 -11.55
CA ILE A 67 -11.93 5.41 -11.78
C ILE A 67 -12.38 4.85 -10.45
N ALA A 68 -13.67 4.54 -10.38
CA ALA A 68 -14.25 3.86 -9.24
C ALA A 68 -14.17 2.34 -9.41
N GLY A 69 -14.11 1.63 -8.30
CA GLY A 69 -14.09 0.17 -8.25
C GLY A 69 -14.17 -0.33 -6.82
N ASP A 70 -13.78 -1.57 -6.66
CA ASP A 70 -13.68 -2.22 -5.35
C ASP A 70 -12.25 -2.66 -5.07
N VAL A 71 -11.88 -2.67 -3.78
CA VAL A 71 -10.61 -3.18 -3.29
C VAL A 71 -10.85 -4.19 -2.16
N THR A 72 -10.07 -5.25 -2.17
CA THR A 72 -9.93 -6.14 -1.01
C THR A 72 -8.45 -6.27 -0.67
N ILE A 73 -8.14 -6.11 0.61
CA ILE A 73 -6.81 -6.29 1.18
C ILE A 73 -6.89 -7.43 2.18
N ASP A 74 -6.24 -8.53 1.88
CA ASP A 74 -6.13 -9.68 2.76
C ASP A 74 -4.69 -9.80 3.26
N LEU A 75 -4.53 -9.82 4.58
CA LEU A 75 -3.26 -10.00 5.28
C LEU A 75 -3.35 -11.25 6.14
N GLN A 76 -2.38 -12.15 6.05
CA GLN A 76 -2.18 -13.23 7.00
C GLN A 76 -0.70 -13.25 7.41
N LEU A 77 -0.47 -12.83 8.65
CA LEU A 77 0.88 -12.78 9.20
C LEU A 77 1.45 -14.20 9.37
N PRO A 78 2.76 -14.40 9.21
CA PRO A 78 3.75 -13.32 9.05
C PRO A 78 4.07 -12.93 7.60
N ASP A 79 3.59 -13.63 6.57
CA ASP A 79 4.20 -13.60 5.25
C ASP A 79 3.21 -13.72 4.07
N LYS A 80 1.90 -13.52 4.31
CA LYS A 80 0.91 -13.56 3.23
C LYS A 80 0.18 -12.23 3.10
N PHE A 81 0.09 -11.79 1.88
CA PHE A 81 -0.61 -10.58 1.48
C PHE A 81 -1.25 -10.79 0.12
N LEU A 82 -2.48 -10.37 -0.03
CA LEU A 82 -3.18 -10.32 -1.30
C LEU A 82 -4.00 -9.04 -1.40
N ARG A 83 -3.77 -8.29 -2.45
CA ARG A 83 -4.63 -7.17 -2.84
C ARG A 83 -5.39 -7.57 -4.11
N THR A 84 -6.69 -7.40 -4.07
CA THR A 84 -7.59 -7.59 -5.22
C THR A 84 -8.25 -6.26 -5.55
N ASP A 85 -8.01 -5.74 -6.74
CA ASP A 85 -8.71 -4.56 -7.27
C ASP A 85 -9.67 -5.02 -8.36
N SER A 86 -10.89 -4.47 -8.34
CA SER A 86 -11.92 -4.67 -9.37
C SER A 86 -12.32 -3.31 -9.91
N ILE A 87 -11.88 -2.94 -11.10
CA ILE A 87 -12.10 -1.62 -11.68
C ILE A 87 -12.67 -1.72 -13.09
N SER A 88 -13.45 -0.71 -13.48
CA SER A 88 -14.00 -0.57 -14.84
C SER A 88 -13.38 0.67 -15.53
N PRO A 89 -12.17 0.55 -16.11
CA PRO A 89 -11.43 1.71 -16.63
C PRO A 89 -12.09 2.36 -17.85
N MET A 90 -13.05 1.68 -18.47
CA MET A 90 -13.80 2.15 -19.66
C MET A 90 -15.33 2.17 -19.40
N GLY A 91 -15.74 2.49 -18.18
CA GLY A 91 -17.14 2.41 -17.76
C GLY A 91 -17.61 0.95 -17.70
N ASP A 92 -18.89 0.71 -17.94
CA ASP A 92 -19.49 -0.63 -17.83
C ASP A 92 -19.05 -1.62 -18.91
N ALA A 93 -18.19 -1.20 -19.84
CA ALA A 93 -17.78 -2.02 -20.98
C ALA A 93 -16.88 -3.21 -20.62
N ALA A 94 -16.06 -3.10 -19.57
CA ALA A 94 -15.20 -4.18 -19.13
C ALA A 94 -14.82 -4.03 -17.65
N LEU A 95 -14.94 -5.10 -16.88
CA LEU A 95 -14.45 -5.18 -15.52
C LEU A 95 -13.06 -5.86 -15.51
N VAL A 96 -12.07 -5.16 -14.99
CA VAL A 96 -10.71 -5.69 -14.81
C VAL A 96 -10.51 -6.05 -13.36
N VAL A 97 -10.26 -7.31 -13.09
CA VAL A 97 -9.91 -7.81 -11.77
C VAL A 97 -8.42 -8.11 -11.75
N THR A 98 -7.68 -7.46 -10.87
CA THR A 98 -6.25 -7.69 -10.68
C THR A 98 -5.97 -8.19 -9.29
N GLU A 99 -5.15 -9.21 -9.17
CA GLU A 99 -4.67 -9.77 -7.92
C GLU A 99 -3.16 -9.63 -7.86
N GLN A 100 -2.63 -9.12 -6.77
CA GLN A 100 -1.19 -9.01 -6.52
C GLN A 100 -0.86 -9.20 -5.04
N GLY A 101 0.21 -9.92 -4.76
CA GLY A 101 0.58 -10.20 -3.38
C GLY A 101 1.71 -11.21 -3.28
N ILE A 102 1.77 -11.84 -2.10
CA ILE A 102 2.75 -12.89 -1.77
C ILE A 102 2.12 -13.99 -0.92
N ASN A 103 2.69 -15.18 -1.03
CA ASN A 103 2.53 -16.27 -0.09
C ASN A 103 3.94 -16.83 0.23
N GLY A 104 4.52 -16.38 1.34
CA GLY A 104 5.91 -16.64 1.68
C GLY A 104 6.85 -16.03 0.63
N ASP A 105 7.57 -16.90 -0.08
CA ASP A 105 8.53 -16.52 -1.14
C ASP A 105 7.91 -16.51 -2.55
N LYS A 106 6.61 -16.79 -2.67
CA LYS A 106 5.92 -16.85 -3.95
C LYS A 106 5.18 -15.55 -4.21
N VAL A 107 5.49 -14.94 -5.36
CA VAL A 107 4.74 -13.78 -5.87
C VAL A 107 3.39 -14.26 -6.41
N LEU A 108 2.33 -13.59 -5.97
CA LEU A 108 0.98 -13.79 -6.49
C LEU A 108 0.66 -12.65 -7.45
N ARG A 109 0.33 -12.99 -8.69
CA ARG A 109 -0.07 -12.01 -9.69
C ARG A 109 -1.02 -12.65 -10.68
N ASN A 110 -2.22 -12.05 -10.79
CA ASN A 110 -3.23 -12.51 -11.73
C ASN A 110 -4.02 -11.30 -12.26
N SER A 111 -4.55 -11.43 -13.47
CA SER A 111 -5.45 -10.43 -14.04
C SER A 111 -6.49 -11.11 -14.92
N LYS A 112 -7.74 -10.72 -14.74
CA LYS A 112 -8.87 -11.19 -15.55
C LYS A 112 -9.65 -9.99 -16.04
N THR A 113 -10.05 -10.03 -17.29
CA THR A 113 -11.01 -9.09 -17.87
C THR A 113 -12.34 -9.81 -18.06
N LEU A 114 -13.38 -9.26 -17.46
CA LEU A 114 -14.74 -9.77 -17.54
C LEU A 114 -15.58 -8.80 -18.37
N ASN A 115 -16.58 -9.31 -19.08
CA ASN A 115 -17.54 -8.53 -19.89
C ASN A 115 -16.89 -7.64 -20.97
N ALA A 116 -15.69 -7.99 -21.44
CA ALA A 116 -15.04 -7.22 -22.50
C ALA A 116 -15.79 -7.37 -23.83
N PRO A 117 -16.01 -6.28 -24.57
CA PRO A 117 -16.52 -6.37 -25.93
C PRO A 117 -15.64 -7.24 -26.83
N PRO A 118 -16.19 -7.90 -27.86
CA PRO A 118 -15.39 -8.65 -28.81
C PRO A 118 -14.26 -7.81 -29.41
N GLY A 119 -13.03 -8.35 -29.41
CA GLY A 119 -11.85 -7.65 -29.92
C GLY A 119 -11.14 -6.73 -28.93
N MET A 120 -11.66 -6.55 -27.72
CA MET A 120 -10.97 -5.83 -26.65
C MET A 120 -10.27 -6.82 -25.73
N MET A 121 -8.95 -6.72 -25.62
CA MET A 121 -8.15 -7.44 -24.64
C MET A 121 -7.29 -6.44 -23.85
N ILE A 122 -7.54 -6.37 -22.54
CA ILE A 122 -6.64 -5.65 -21.65
C ILE A 122 -5.58 -6.66 -21.21
N ARG A 123 -4.39 -6.56 -21.80
CA ARG A 123 -3.26 -7.43 -21.43
C ARG A 123 -2.44 -6.75 -20.34
N MET A 124 -2.32 -7.41 -19.21
CA MET A 124 -1.22 -7.10 -18.28
C MET A 124 0.06 -7.77 -18.81
N PRO A 125 1.24 -7.16 -18.51
CA PRO A 125 2.49 -7.84 -18.80
C PRO A 125 2.49 -9.24 -18.19
N PRO A 126 3.04 -10.25 -18.88
CA PRO A 126 3.12 -11.60 -18.35
C PRO A 126 3.88 -11.58 -17.00
N PRO A 127 3.61 -12.54 -16.11
CA PRO A 127 4.41 -12.68 -14.91
C PRO A 127 5.89 -12.84 -15.28
N PRO A 128 6.82 -12.25 -14.50
CA PRO A 128 8.23 -12.41 -14.76
C PRO A 128 8.64 -13.89 -14.67
N ALA A 129 9.70 -14.24 -15.38
CA ALA A 129 10.23 -15.60 -15.33
C ALA A 129 10.66 -15.96 -13.89
N PRO A 130 10.41 -17.19 -13.43
CA PRO A 130 10.86 -17.67 -12.12
C PRO A 130 12.37 -17.48 -11.92
N GLY A 131 12.76 -16.93 -10.77
CA GLY A 131 14.14 -16.65 -10.41
C GLY A 131 14.75 -15.42 -11.10
N SER A 132 13.98 -14.67 -11.90
CA SER A 132 14.49 -13.46 -12.54
C SER A 132 14.59 -12.27 -11.55
N ASP A 133 15.44 -11.29 -11.89
CA ASP A 133 15.57 -10.05 -11.11
C ASP A 133 14.22 -9.32 -10.98
N ALA A 134 13.39 -9.39 -12.00
CA ALA A 134 12.05 -8.80 -12.00
C ALA A 134 11.13 -9.50 -10.98
N GLU A 135 11.16 -10.83 -10.87
CA GLU A 135 10.41 -11.57 -9.85
C GLU A 135 10.93 -11.25 -8.44
N MET A 136 12.25 -11.24 -8.26
CA MET A 136 12.85 -10.86 -6.97
C MET A 136 12.51 -9.44 -6.58
N GLN A 137 12.42 -8.51 -7.53
CA GLN A 137 11.98 -7.14 -7.26
C GLN A 137 10.51 -7.08 -6.85
N LEU A 138 9.63 -7.83 -7.52
CA LEU A 138 8.22 -7.92 -7.14
C LEU A 138 8.06 -8.52 -5.74
N LEU A 139 8.81 -9.55 -5.41
CA LEU A 139 8.81 -10.15 -4.07
C LEU A 139 9.24 -9.14 -3.00
N ARG A 140 10.33 -8.41 -3.24
CA ARG A 140 10.79 -7.33 -2.34
C ARG A 140 9.71 -6.26 -2.14
N ASN A 141 9.11 -5.80 -3.24
CA ASN A 141 8.07 -4.77 -3.20
C ASN A 141 6.82 -5.24 -2.43
N SER A 142 6.39 -6.48 -2.65
CA SER A 142 5.21 -7.04 -1.98
C SER A 142 5.46 -7.29 -0.49
N ARG A 143 6.67 -7.73 -0.10
CA ARG A 143 7.08 -7.83 1.31
C ARG A 143 7.11 -6.46 1.98
N ALA A 144 7.64 -5.45 1.30
CA ALA A 144 7.64 -4.08 1.79
C ALA A 144 6.21 -3.54 1.95
N GLU A 145 5.29 -3.87 1.04
CA GLU A 145 3.89 -3.48 1.15
C GLU A 145 3.19 -4.17 2.33
N LEU A 146 3.40 -5.49 2.52
CA LEU A 146 2.93 -6.21 3.70
C LEU A 146 3.44 -5.54 4.99
N ALA A 147 4.73 -5.19 5.05
CA ALA A 147 5.31 -4.56 6.23
C ALA A 147 4.70 -3.17 6.49
N ARG A 148 4.50 -2.35 5.44
CA ARG A 148 3.86 -1.02 5.57
C ARG A 148 2.43 -1.13 6.09
N LEU A 149 1.63 -2.02 5.49
CA LEU A 149 0.25 -2.24 5.90
C LEU A 149 0.17 -2.83 7.33
N SER A 150 1.04 -3.77 7.67
CA SER A 150 1.08 -4.34 9.02
C SER A 150 1.44 -3.29 10.08
N VAL A 151 2.38 -2.39 9.80
CA VAL A 151 2.71 -1.30 10.71
C VAL A 151 1.58 -0.25 10.74
N ALA A 152 1.05 0.14 9.59
CA ALA A 152 -0.01 1.14 9.51
C ALA A 152 -1.29 0.71 10.23
N LEU A 153 -1.68 -0.56 10.12
CA LEU A 153 -2.93 -1.09 10.65
C LEU A 153 -2.79 -1.69 12.05
N LEU A 154 -1.65 -2.29 12.37
CA LEU A 154 -1.47 -3.10 13.58
C LEU A 154 -0.29 -2.67 14.45
N LEU A 155 0.51 -1.69 14.00
CA LEU A 155 1.76 -1.28 14.68
C LEU A 155 2.69 -2.48 14.96
N THR A 156 2.73 -3.44 14.03
CA THR A 156 3.47 -4.70 14.13
C THR A 156 4.30 -4.92 12.88
N ALA A 157 5.61 -5.15 13.05
CA ALA A 157 6.46 -5.60 11.95
C ALA A 157 6.23 -7.10 11.72
N PRO A 158 6.00 -7.57 10.47
CA PRO A 158 5.94 -8.99 10.18
C PRO A 158 7.29 -9.66 10.49
N ALA A 159 7.26 -10.87 11.07
CA ALA A 159 8.50 -11.59 11.39
C ALA A 159 9.41 -11.83 10.17
N ALA A 160 8.83 -11.97 8.97
CA ALA A 160 9.55 -12.08 7.71
C ALA A 160 10.24 -10.77 7.27
N THR A 161 9.88 -9.62 7.87
CA THR A 161 10.45 -8.30 7.57
C THR A 161 10.68 -7.55 8.88
N PRO A 162 11.71 -7.90 9.66
CA PRO A 162 12.02 -7.21 10.91
C PRO A 162 12.36 -5.75 10.64
N LEU A 163 11.82 -4.84 11.46
CA LEU A 163 12.01 -3.40 11.33
C LEU A 163 12.69 -2.84 12.58
N GLU A 164 13.60 -1.91 12.36
CA GLU A 164 14.16 -1.05 13.39
C GLU A 164 13.33 0.25 13.42
N PHE A 165 13.03 0.71 14.63
CA PHE A 165 12.25 1.92 14.88
C PHE A 165 13.11 2.93 15.65
N THR A 166 13.21 4.15 15.15
CA THR A 166 13.92 5.24 15.80
C THR A 166 13.07 6.51 15.81
N TYR A 167 13.21 7.33 16.84
CA TYR A 167 12.50 8.60 16.90
C TYR A 167 13.06 9.59 15.88
N GLY A 168 12.22 10.02 14.94
CA GLY A 168 12.56 10.94 13.85
C GLY A 168 12.28 12.41 14.13
N GLY A 169 11.71 12.74 15.32
CA GLY A 169 11.34 14.11 15.68
C GLY A 169 9.84 14.35 15.70
N GLU A 170 9.46 15.61 15.59
CA GLU A 170 8.07 16.05 15.54
C GLU A 170 7.76 16.68 14.18
N ALA A 171 6.50 16.56 13.76
CA ALA A 171 5.98 17.25 12.60
C ALA A 171 4.73 18.05 12.98
N GLU A 172 4.53 19.19 12.31
CA GLU A 172 3.39 20.07 12.54
C GLU A 172 2.73 20.43 11.22
N SER A 173 1.41 20.46 11.22
CA SER A 173 0.58 20.91 10.11
C SER A 173 -0.55 21.78 10.66
N PRO A 174 -1.32 22.48 9.81
CA PRO A 174 -2.51 23.19 10.24
C PRO A 174 -3.54 22.32 10.98
N ASP A 175 -3.54 21.00 10.72
CA ASP A 175 -4.51 20.06 11.30
C ASP A 175 -4.03 19.44 12.61
N GLY A 176 -2.77 19.67 13.03
CA GLY A 176 -2.24 19.15 14.30
C GLY A 176 -0.76 18.84 14.29
N LYS A 177 -0.34 18.18 15.39
CA LYS A 177 1.05 17.78 15.60
C LYS A 177 1.17 16.26 15.62
N ALA A 178 2.28 15.75 15.12
CA ALA A 178 2.59 14.34 15.10
C ALA A 178 4.00 14.06 15.64
N ASP A 179 4.16 12.94 16.31
CA ASP A 179 5.46 12.32 16.57
C ASP A 179 5.85 11.46 15.35
N VAL A 180 7.09 11.54 14.92
CA VAL A 180 7.60 10.82 13.74
C VAL A 180 8.48 9.66 14.20
N ILE A 181 8.18 8.47 13.69
CA ILE A 181 8.98 7.26 13.86
C ILE A 181 9.61 6.89 12.54
N ASP A 182 10.94 6.92 12.48
CA ASP A 182 11.69 6.42 11.33
C ASP A 182 11.75 4.89 11.40
N MET A 183 11.53 4.24 10.27
CA MET A 183 11.55 2.79 10.13
C MET A 183 12.57 2.36 9.09
N LYS A 184 13.39 1.36 9.42
CA LYS A 184 14.35 0.74 8.52
C LYS A 184 14.22 -0.77 8.60
N GLY A 185 14.50 -1.45 7.49
CA GLY A 185 14.42 -2.91 7.41
C GLY A 185 15.21 -3.49 6.24
N PRO A 186 15.06 -4.80 6.00
CA PRO A 186 15.75 -5.49 4.93
C PRO A 186 15.41 -4.94 3.55
N GLY A 187 16.32 -5.13 2.57
CA GLY A 187 16.07 -4.78 1.18
C GLY A 187 15.90 -3.28 0.92
N SER A 188 16.59 -2.44 1.71
CA SER A 188 16.49 -0.98 1.66
C SER A 188 15.10 -0.45 2.02
N PHE A 189 14.35 -1.18 2.85
CA PHE A 189 13.09 -0.69 3.38
C PHE A 189 13.34 0.54 4.25
N VAL A 190 12.74 1.66 3.86
CA VAL A 190 12.72 2.92 4.63
C VAL A 190 11.33 3.48 4.57
N ALA A 191 10.80 3.89 5.74
CA ALA A 191 9.53 4.60 5.83
C ALA A 191 9.50 5.46 7.09
N LYS A 192 8.52 6.36 7.20
CA LYS A 192 8.24 7.16 8.38
C LYS A 192 6.78 6.97 8.77
N LEU A 193 6.53 6.70 10.03
CA LEU A 193 5.20 6.63 10.62
C LEU A 193 4.96 7.91 11.42
N PHE A 194 3.82 8.54 11.20
CA PHE A 194 3.38 9.72 11.92
C PHE A 194 2.27 9.33 12.89
N LEU A 195 2.47 9.61 14.17
CA LEU A 195 1.54 9.34 15.25
C LEU A 195 0.93 10.65 15.74
N ASP A 196 -0.39 10.75 15.79
CA ASP A 196 -1.10 11.91 16.33
C ASP A 196 -0.70 12.15 17.81
N LYS A 197 -0.23 13.34 18.13
CA LYS A 197 0.17 13.69 19.51
C LYS A 197 -1.01 13.75 20.49
N SER A 198 -2.23 13.96 20.00
CA SER A 198 -3.42 14.09 20.86
C SER A 198 -4.00 12.74 21.27
N ASN A 199 -3.92 11.73 20.40
CA ASN A 199 -4.57 10.42 20.61
C ASN A 199 -3.66 9.22 20.33
N HIS A 200 -2.41 9.46 19.91
CA HIS A 200 -1.35 8.48 19.60
C HIS A 200 -1.67 7.50 18.46
N ARG A 201 -2.73 7.73 17.66
CA ARG A 201 -3.07 6.86 16.55
C ARG A 201 -2.18 7.14 15.33
N PRO A 202 -1.91 6.14 14.49
CA PRO A 202 -1.29 6.38 13.18
C PRO A 202 -2.10 7.36 12.35
N LEU A 203 -1.46 8.41 11.83
CA LEU A 203 -2.07 9.39 10.92
C LEU A 203 -1.65 9.15 9.49
N MET A 204 -0.37 8.86 9.30
CA MET A 204 0.22 8.79 7.98
C MET A 204 1.47 7.89 8.02
N LEU A 205 1.72 7.22 6.91
CA LEU A 205 2.97 6.54 6.62
C LEU A 205 3.53 7.07 5.32
N THR A 206 4.81 7.48 5.32
CA THR A 206 5.49 7.99 4.11
C THR A 206 6.65 7.08 3.75
N TYR A 207 6.88 6.92 2.45
CA TYR A 207 8.00 6.13 1.93
C TYR A 207 8.31 6.50 0.48
N ARG A 208 9.50 6.15 0.03
CA ARG A 208 9.83 6.22 -1.39
C ARG A 208 9.52 4.90 -2.07
N GLY A 209 8.89 4.98 -3.22
CA GLY A 209 8.47 3.83 -4.01
C GLY A 209 8.48 4.11 -5.50
N VAL A 210 8.13 3.11 -6.27
CA VAL A 210 7.96 3.25 -7.73
C VAL A 210 6.52 3.64 -8.01
N ALA A 211 6.32 4.68 -8.83
CA ALA A 211 4.99 5.08 -9.27
C ALA A 211 4.27 3.90 -9.95
N PRO A 212 3.02 3.58 -9.57
CA PRO A 212 2.25 2.57 -10.27
C PRO A 212 2.03 3.01 -11.73
N ARG A 213 2.50 2.21 -12.68
CA ARG A 213 2.27 2.45 -14.10
C ARG A 213 1.23 1.47 -14.60
N MET A 214 0.08 1.98 -15.07
CA MET A 214 -0.89 1.18 -15.80
C MET A 214 -0.61 1.35 -17.29
N VAL A 215 -0.17 0.28 -17.95
CA VAL A 215 0.00 0.26 -19.41
C VAL A 215 -1.27 -0.31 -20.02
N ILE A 216 -2.14 0.54 -20.57
CA ILE A 216 -3.28 0.10 -21.36
C ILE A 216 -2.79 -0.01 -22.81
N GLN A 217 -2.56 -1.23 -23.29
CA GLN A 217 -2.33 -1.50 -24.71
C GLN A 217 -3.66 -1.77 -25.39
N THR A 218 -4.15 -0.80 -26.16
CA THR A 218 -5.24 -1.03 -27.10
C THR A 218 -4.68 -1.63 -28.38
N GLN A 219 -4.94 -2.90 -28.63
CA GLN A 219 -4.67 -3.49 -29.94
C GLN A 219 -5.73 -2.94 -30.93
N ARG A 220 -5.33 -1.95 -31.72
CA ARG A 220 -6.10 -1.64 -32.95
C ARG A 220 -5.93 -2.83 -33.89
N GLY A 221 -7.05 -3.43 -34.30
CA GLY A 221 -7.03 -4.56 -35.21
C GLY A 221 -6.19 -4.23 -36.46
N ASP A 222 -5.29 -5.12 -36.80
CA ASP A 222 -4.50 -5.06 -38.01
C ASP A 222 -5.40 -5.13 -39.23
N GLY A 223 -5.62 -3.98 -39.87
CA GLY A 223 -6.05 -3.97 -41.28
C GLY A 223 -4.89 -4.53 -42.11
N PRO A 224 -5.19 -5.34 -43.15
CA PRO A 224 -4.15 -5.89 -44.03
C PRO A 224 -3.50 -4.78 -44.83
N GLY A 225 -2.24 -4.45 -44.53
CA GLY A 225 -1.40 -3.62 -45.38
C GLY A 225 -0.78 -2.40 -44.73
N ARG A 226 0.29 -2.61 -43.96
CA ARG A 226 1.45 -1.72 -43.91
C ARG A 226 2.59 -2.43 -43.20
N GLY A 227 3.76 -2.43 -43.84
CA GLY A 227 4.95 -3.12 -43.42
C GLY A 227 5.32 -2.87 -41.95
N GLN A 228 5.67 -3.95 -41.29
CA GLN A 228 6.22 -3.96 -39.94
C GLN A 228 7.61 -3.33 -39.96
N ASP A 229 7.68 -2.03 -39.79
CA ASP A 229 8.84 -1.47 -39.12
C ASP A 229 8.72 -1.84 -37.64
N ALA A 230 9.28 -2.98 -37.27
CA ALA A 230 9.47 -3.40 -35.89
C ALA A 230 10.48 -2.45 -35.24
N ARG A 231 10.04 -1.24 -34.92
CA ARG A 231 10.78 -0.36 -34.03
C ARG A 231 10.81 -1.04 -32.67
N THR A 232 11.96 -1.57 -32.32
CA THR A 232 12.26 -2.00 -30.97
C THR A 232 11.77 -0.91 -30.01
N PRO A 233 10.86 -1.22 -29.07
CA PRO A 233 10.41 -0.22 -28.11
C PRO A 233 11.65 0.39 -27.45
N PRO A 234 11.72 1.70 -27.27
CA PRO A 234 12.85 2.31 -26.55
C PRO A 234 13.01 1.60 -25.20
N PRO A 235 14.27 1.41 -24.74
CA PRO A 235 14.52 0.80 -23.44
C PRO A 235 13.62 1.45 -22.40
N ALA A 236 12.88 0.65 -21.66
CA ALA A 236 11.99 1.18 -20.63
C ALA A 236 12.84 2.06 -19.70
N ALA A 237 12.51 3.33 -19.59
CA ALA A 237 13.16 4.23 -18.65
C ALA A 237 13.16 3.59 -17.26
N ALA A 238 14.26 3.73 -16.52
CA ALA A 238 14.36 3.22 -15.16
C ALA A 238 13.12 3.69 -14.36
N PRO A 239 12.54 2.83 -13.51
CA PRO A 239 11.35 3.20 -12.75
C PRO A 239 11.66 4.41 -11.86
N GLU A 240 10.89 5.46 -12.04
CA GLU A 240 11.03 6.70 -11.28
C GLU A 240 10.66 6.47 -9.83
N GLN A 241 11.54 6.90 -8.90
CA GLN A 241 11.28 6.87 -7.47
C GLN A 241 10.50 8.11 -7.08
N VAL A 242 9.35 7.91 -6.46
CA VAL A 242 8.40 8.95 -6.04
C VAL A 242 8.17 8.89 -4.54
N ASP A 243 7.77 10.00 -3.95
CA ASP A 243 7.36 10.05 -2.56
C ASP A 243 5.87 9.65 -2.45
N ILE A 244 5.61 8.64 -1.63
CA ILE A 244 4.25 8.10 -1.42
C ILE A 244 3.84 8.38 0.02
N ASN A 245 2.70 9.06 0.16
CA ASN A 245 2.06 9.30 1.44
C ASN A 245 0.80 8.46 1.53
N MET A 246 0.65 7.70 2.62
CA MET A 246 -0.52 6.90 2.93
C MET A 246 -1.16 7.47 4.20
N PHE A 247 -2.29 8.13 4.06
CA PHE A 247 -3.07 8.74 5.14
C PHE A 247 -4.08 7.73 5.69
N LEU A 248 -4.27 7.74 7.00
CA LEU A 248 -5.10 6.80 7.74
C LEU A 248 -6.16 7.57 8.52
N ASP A 249 -7.42 7.28 8.29
CA ASP A 249 -8.54 8.03 8.85
C ASP A 249 -9.76 7.12 9.15
N ASP A 250 -10.83 7.70 9.69
CA ASP A 250 -12.06 6.99 10.01
C ASP A 250 -11.84 5.73 10.86
N TYR A 251 -11.17 5.90 12.01
CA TYR A 251 -10.87 4.81 12.93
C TYR A 251 -12.15 4.28 13.60
N ARG A 252 -12.43 2.99 13.43
CA ARG A 252 -13.56 2.29 14.05
C ARG A 252 -13.08 1.04 14.79
N SER A 253 -13.79 0.66 15.84
CA SER A 253 -13.47 -0.54 16.60
C SER A 253 -14.01 -1.80 15.91
N VAL A 254 -13.11 -2.75 15.64
CA VAL A 254 -13.43 -4.09 15.12
C VAL A 254 -12.80 -5.11 16.06
N ASP A 255 -13.61 -5.92 16.73
CA ASP A 255 -13.17 -6.88 17.76
C ASP A 255 -12.26 -6.26 18.84
N GLY A 256 -12.49 -4.97 19.12
CA GLY A 256 -11.75 -4.20 20.10
C GLY A 256 -10.38 -3.70 19.64
N VAL A 257 -10.07 -3.80 18.36
CA VAL A 257 -8.93 -3.15 17.71
C VAL A 257 -9.44 -1.95 16.92
N MET A 258 -8.82 -0.78 17.08
CA MET A 258 -9.15 0.42 16.32
C MET A 258 -8.45 0.37 14.97
N LEU A 259 -9.21 0.23 13.89
CA LEU A 259 -8.70 0.11 12.53
C LEU A 259 -9.23 1.24 11.64
N PRO A 260 -8.40 1.84 10.78
CA PRO A 260 -8.85 2.85 9.84
C PRO A 260 -9.79 2.23 8.80
N HIS A 261 -10.89 2.90 8.52
CA HIS A 261 -11.83 2.51 7.46
C HIS A 261 -11.67 3.36 6.21
N HIS A 262 -10.81 4.36 6.27
CA HIS A 262 -10.44 5.20 5.14
C HIS A 262 -8.92 5.30 5.05
N ILE A 263 -8.39 5.01 3.85
CA ILE A 263 -6.97 5.14 3.52
C ILE A 263 -6.86 5.90 2.21
N ALA A 264 -6.17 7.04 2.22
CA ALA A 264 -5.87 7.80 1.02
C ALA A 264 -4.37 7.73 0.71
N ARG A 265 -4.01 7.60 -0.57
CA ARG A 265 -2.63 7.66 -1.03
C ARG A 265 -2.40 8.85 -1.95
N ALA A 266 -1.27 9.52 -1.74
CA ALA A 266 -0.78 10.57 -2.62
C ALA A 266 0.62 10.21 -3.13
N ILE A 267 0.92 10.59 -4.37
CA ILE A 267 2.23 10.42 -5.02
C ILE A 267 2.74 11.82 -5.32
N ASP A 268 3.93 12.18 -4.81
CA ASP A 268 4.51 13.51 -4.91
C ASP A 268 3.50 14.63 -4.58
N GLY A 269 2.71 14.39 -3.52
CA GLY A 269 1.67 15.32 -3.05
C GLY A 269 0.36 15.30 -3.86
N GLN A 270 0.26 14.55 -4.95
CA GLN A 270 -0.97 14.45 -5.74
C GLN A 270 -1.79 13.22 -5.35
N PRO A 271 -3.13 13.35 -5.17
CA PRO A 271 -4.01 12.22 -4.90
C PRO A 271 -3.87 11.14 -5.96
N SER A 272 -3.63 9.90 -5.54
CA SER A 272 -3.47 8.77 -6.46
C SER A 272 -4.53 7.70 -6.30
N GLU A 273 -4.84 7.32 -5.06
CA GLU A 273 -5.92 6.37 -4.80
C GLU A 273 -6.50 6.54 -3.39
N GLU A 274 -7.72 6.08 -3.23
CA GLU A 274 -8.49 6.17 -1.99
C GLU A 274 -9.25 4.87 -1.78
N TRP A 275 -9.22 4.35 -0.56
CA TRP A 275 -9.91 3.13 -0.14
C TRP A 275 -10.87 3.48 0.99
N THR A 276 -12.14 3.16 0.82
CA THR A 276 -13.16 3.28 1.88
C THR A 276 -13.68 1.90 2.23
N PHE A 277 -13.20 1.33 3.33
CA PHE A 277 -13.57 -0.03 3.74
C PHE A 277 -14.97 -0.06 4.34
N LYS A 278 -15.84 -0.86 3.74
CA LYS A 278 -17.18 -1.17 4.23
C LYS A 278 -17.18 -2.32 5.22
N THR A 279 -16.23 -3.24 5.03
CA THR A 279 -16.09 -4.44 5.85
C THR A 279 -14.63 -4.60 6.25
N VAL A 280 -14.38 -4.71 7.55
CA VAL A 280 -13.08 -5.06 8.11
C VAL A 280 -13.29 -6.24 9.05
N LYS A 281 -12.50 -7.31 8.89
CA LYS A 281 -12.54 -8.53 9.71
C LYS A 281 -11.18 -8.80 10.31
N VAL A 282 -11.15 -9.06 11.61
CA VAL A 282 -9.96 -9.50 12.34
C VAL A 282 -9.99 -11.03 12.38
N ASN A 283 -8.86 -11.67 12.13
CA ASN A 283 -8.69 -13.13 12.10
C ASN A 283 -9.76 -13.86 11.24
N PRO A 284 -9.98 -13.42 9.98
CA PRO A 284 -10.97 -14.10 9.14
C PRO A 284 -10.51 -15.54 8.84
N ALA A 285 -11.47 -16.44 8.70
CA ALA A 285 -11.21 -17.77 8.17
C ALA A 285 -10.98 -17.67 6.65
N PHE A 286 -9.73 -17.51 6.23
CA PHE A 286 -9.38 -17.51 4.81
C PHE A 286 -9.62 -18.89 4.18
N LYS A 287 -10.11 -18.90 2.95
CA LYS A 287 -10.21 -20.13 2.16
C LYS A 287 -8.80 -20.65 1.85
N ALA A 288 -8.67 -21.96 1.67
CA ALA A 288 -7.38 -22.60 1.40
C ALA A 288 -6.67 -22.05 0.13
N ASP A 289 -7.47 -21.58 -0.84
CA ASP A 289 -7.00 -21.05 -2.12
C ASP A 289 -6.85 -19.51 -2.15
N THR A 290 -7.18 -18.80 -1.05
CA THR A 290 -7.09 -17.33 -1.00
C THR A 290 -5.70 -16.82 -1.41
N PHE A 291 -4.66 -17.43 -0.91
CA PHE A 291 -3.26 -17.09 -1.22
C PHE A 291 -2.60 -18.12 -2.15
N ALA A 292 -3.37 -18.84 -2.96
CA ALA A 292 -2.82 -19.76 -3.94
C ALA A 292 -2.47 -19.03 -5.25
N PRO A 293 -1.37 -19.42 -5.94
CA PRO A 293 -1.12 -18.97 -7.32
C PRO A 293 -2.29 -19.38 -8.24
N LYS A 294 -2.71 -18.47 -9.10
CA LYS A 294 -3.82 -18.70 -10.06
C LYS A 294 -3.34 -18.60 -11.49
#